data_f18e39ad71ee4e13ef4f6d0e938f4e1f
#
_entry.id   f18e39ad71ee4e13ef4f6d0e938f4e1f
#
_cell.length_a   1.000
_cell.length_b   1.000
_cell.length_c   1.000
_cell.angle_alpha   90.00
_cell.angle_beta   90.00
_cell.angle_gamma   90.00
#
_symmetry.space_group_name_H-M   'P 1'
#
loop_
_entity.id
_entity.type
_entity.pdbx_description
1 polymer ?
#
loop_
_entity_poly.entity_id
_entity_poly.type
_entity_poly.pdbx_seq_one_letter_code
_entity_poly.pdbx_strand_id
1 'polypeptide(L)'
;MRYRIVRACVPLIPLLLPALPALALDYSLHYTVRDEIIQVSLCGAEAAAQRRFIVDPGAGANLRDVRRRSGGPLVAEGDAWLAPDWSADDCLDYRADLGRIADRRREDVGWRIAAPGGDSDLVTSPQQWLLDTAHPGEATVRLDLPSGYVWSAPWRHDGDGRYRIPPSPRDWAANLAVGRFPRRDLRLGGDALQLALPGVRDAATADRLAQWLAAVGRAARSAYGRLPQAQVQVLALPVGRGGGAVRFGQSSRGQGHGLLLLIDPSRPLAEFRDDWTAVHEFAHLFHPYLGDGGRWLGEGLATYWQEVLRARAGLLAPTQAWARLAAGFARGRRETRGDLSLAQASDRMLRERAFQRVYWTGAAWWLQADVALRRRSGGRLGVADALLRFRDCCLAEAREWSPQDFVARLDALLGVDEFLTRYRAAAARTDFPDLAPTWTALGIRVTDDGSLHFEADAAAADLRVDIMGGAP
;
A
#
# COMPACT_ATOMS: atom_id res chain seq x y z
N MET A 1 57.51 -39.04 -24.50
CA MET A 1 56.35 -38.53 -25.21
C MET A 1 55.12 -38.72 -24.35
N ARG A 2 54.62 -37.65 -23.62
CA ARG A 2 53.43 -37.71 -22.78
C ARG A 2 52.39 -36.74 -23.37
N TYR A 3 51.36 -37.29 -23.95
CA TYR A 3 50.22 -36.51 -24.47
C TYR A 3 49.37 -35.96 -23.29
N ARG A 4 49.25 -34.63 -23.21
CA ARG A 4 48.29 -33.95 -22.34
C ARG A 4 46.96 -33.79 -23.11
N ILE A 5 45.91 -34.43 -22.64
CA ILE A 5 44.54 -34.22 -23.12
C ILE A 5 44.01 -32.93 -22.48
N VAL A 6 43.80 -31.90 -23.28
CA VAL A 6 43.12 -30.67 -22.89
C VAL A 6 41.61 -30.93 -23.01
N ARG A 7 40.90 -30.99 -21.88
CA ARG A 7 39.44 -31.00 -21.86
C ARG A 7 38.95 -29.56 -22.05
N ALA A 8 38.32 -29.28 -23.17
CA ALA A 8 37.59 -28.03 -23.40
C ALA A 8 36.28 -28.08 -22.62
N CYS A 9 36.13 -27.18 -21.64
CA CYS A 9 34.83 -26.87 -21.00
C CYS A 9 34.01 -26.01 -21.95
N VAL A 10 32.94 -26.55 -22.52
CA VAL A 10 31.92 -25.79 -23.25
C VAL A 10 31.01 -25.17 -22.19
N PRO A 11 30.83 -23.84 -22.17
CA PRO A 11 29.86 -23.22 -21.24
C PRO A 11 28.44 -23.54 -21.71
N LEU A 12 27.66 -24.19 -20.85
CA LEU A 12 26.21 -24.31 -21.02
C LEU A 12 25.59 -22.89 -20.86
N ILE A 13 25.23 -22.31 -21.99
CA ILE A 13 24.37 -21.11 -22.01
C ILE A 13 22.97 -21.58 -21.65
N PRO A 14 22.33 -21.08 -20.54
CA PRO A 14 20.96 -21.38 -20.27
C PRO A 14 20.12 -20.76 -21.38
N LEU A 15 19.40 -21.59 -22.15
CA LEU A 15 18.32 -21.14 -23.02
C LEU A 15 17.26 -20.48 -22.15
N LEU A 16 17.22 -19.15 -22.12
CA LEU A 16 16.08 -18.37 -21.69
C LEU A 16 14.95 -18.62 -22.70
N LEU A 17 14.09 -19.58 -22.39
CA LEU A 17 12.80 -19.69 -23.07
C LEU A 17 12.08 -18.37 -22.88
N PRO A 18 11.58 -17.72 -23.93
CA PRO A 18 10.74 -16.55 -23.78
C PRO A 18 9.52 -16.96 -22.95
N ALA A 19 9.28 -16.28 -21.84
CA ALA A 19 8.04 -16.40 -21.10
C ALA A 19 6.91 -16.08 -22.07
N LEU A 20 6.06 -17.06 -22.34
CA LEU A 20 4.82 -16.83 -23.10
C LEU A 20 4.07 -15.69 -22.41
N PRO A 21 3.56 -14.70 -23.14
CA PRO A 21 2.76 -13.64 -22.53
C PRO A 21 1.59 -14.29 -21.80
N ALA A 22 1.46 -13.98 -20.52
CA ALA A 22 0.29 -14.37 -19.75
C ALA A 22 -0.94 -13.77 -20.46
N LEU A 23 -1.84 -14.61 -20.92
CA LEU A 23 -3.01 -14.19 -21.68
C LEU A 23 -3.98 -13.51 -20.72
N ALA A 24 -4.32 -12.28 -21.02
CA ALA A 24 -5.12 -11.41 -20.17
C ALA A 24 -6.60 -11.84 -20.15
N LEU A 25 -7.20 -11.85 -18.97
CA LEU A 25 -8.65 -11.87 -18.84
C LEU A 25 -9.23 -10.51 -19.28
N ASP A 26 -10.37 -10.54 -19.97
CA ASP A 26 -11.09 -9.35 -20.42
C ASP A 26 -12.44 -9.27 -19.71
N TYR A 27 -12.63 -8.19 -18.94
CA TYR A 27 -13.90 -7.90 -18.26
C TYR A 27 -14.63 -6.77 -18.99
N SER A 28 -15.92 -6.99 -19.25
CA SER A 28 -16.85 -5.91 -19.61
C SER A 28 -17.86 -5.76 -18.48
N LEU A 29 -17.90 -4.58 -17.87
CA LEU A 29 -18.72 -4.26 -16.73
C LEU A 29 -19.77 -3.23 -17.11
N HIS A 30 -21.05 -3.52 -16.86
CA HIS A 30 -22.15 -2.59 -17.05
C HIS A 30 -22.92 -2.42 -15.75
N TYR A 31 -22.95 -1.20 -15.21
CA TYR A 31 -23.63 -0.88 -13.94
C TYR A 31 -25.03 -0.33 -14.18
N THR A 32 -26.02 -0.89 -13.45
CA THR A 32 -27.42 -0.44 -13.48
C THR A 32 -27.80 0.18 -12.13
N VAL A 33 -28.23 1.45 -12.16
CA VAL A 33 -28.51 2.24 -10.95
C VAL A 33 -29.72 1.73 -10.17
N ARG A 34 -30.81 1.41 -10.88
CA ARG A 34 -32.09 1.06 -10.24
C ARG A 34 -31.99 -0.08 -9.26
N ASP A 35 -31.23 -1.10 -9.63
CA ASP A 35 -31.11 -2.33 -8.85
C ASP A 35 -29.74 -2.46 -8.20
N GLU A 36 -28.83 -1.47 -8.40
CA GLU A 36 -27.44 -1.47 -7.93
C GLU A 36 -26.67 -2.73 -8.34
N ILE A 37 -26.99 -3.25 -9.52
CA ILE A 37 -26.43 -4.46 -10.08
C ILE A 37 -25.34 -4.12 -11.09
N ILE A 38 -24.23 -4.85 -11.03
CA ILE A 38 -23.24 -4.87 -12.08
C ILE A 38 -23.38 -6.15 -12.90
N GLN A 39 -23.53 -6.00 -14.22
CA GLN A 39 -23.47 -7.10 -15.17
C GLN A 39 -22.04 -7.27 -15.61
N VAL A 40 -21.55 -8.49 -15.59
CA VAL A 40 -20.17 -8.82 -15.90
C VAL A 40 -20.12 -9.83 -17.02
N SER A 41 -19.32 -9.52 -18.04
CA SER A 41 -18.86 -10.50 -19.03
C SER A 41 -17.36 -10.69 -18.82
N LEU A 42 -16.94 -11.91 -18.48
CA LEU A 42 -15.57 -12.31 -18.32
C LEU A 42 -15.17 -13.22 -19.48
N CYS A 43 -14.27 -12.76 -20.34
CA CYS A 43 -13.78 -13.50 -21.49
C CYS A 43 -12.25 -13.65 -21.41
N GLY A 44 -11.67 -14.58 -22.14
CA GLY A 44 -10.21 -14.67 -22.24
C GLY A 44 -9.68 -16.02 -22.63
N ALA A 45 -8.51 -16.01 -23.23
CA ALA A 45 -7.90 -17.14 -23.89
C ALA A 45 -7.26 -18.15 -22.93
N GLU A 46 -6.67 -17.69 -21.83
CA GLU A 46 -5.92 -18.58 -20.91
C GLU A 46 -6.74 -19.24 -19.83
N ALA A 47 -7.97 -18.84 -19.65
CA ALA A 47 -8.90 -19.61 -18.83
C ALA A 47 -8.99 -21.09 -19.26
N ALA A 48 -8.58 -21.41 -20.50
CA ALA A 48 -8.46 -22.77 -20.99
C ALA A 48 -7.57 -23.69 -20.13
N ALA A 49 -6.52 -23.17 -19.51
CA ALA A 49 -5.66 -23.97 -18.63
C ALA A 49 -6.22 -24.11 -17.21
N GLN A 50 -7.08 -23.18 -16.77
CA GLN A 50 -7.53 -23.11 -15.38
C GLN A 50 -9.04 -23.24 -15.20
N ARG A 51 -9.83 -23.58 -16.08
CA ARG A 51 -11.26 -23.98 -16.03
C ARG A 51 -12.06 -23.72 -14.75
N ARG A 52 -11.49 -22.98 -13.78
CA ARG A 52 -12.05 -22.72 -12.45
C ARG A 52 -11.99 -21.23 -12.12
N PHE A 53 -13.16 -20.64 -11.99
CA PHE A 53 -13.35 -19.23 -11.63
C PHE A 53 -13.85 -19.14 -10.20
N ILE A 54 -13.33 -18.24 -9.40
CA ILE A 54 -13.58 -18.16 -7.95
C ILE A 54 -13.80 -16.73 -7.48
N VAL A 55 -14.57 -16.57 -6.42
CA VAL A 55 -14.67 -15.38 -5.57
C VAL A 55 -14.23 -15.73 -4.15
N ASP A 56 -14.24 -14.76 -3.26
CA ASP A 56 -13.91 -15.00 -1.85
C ASP A 56 -14.89 -15.97 -1.18
N PRO A 57 -14.47 -16.66 -0.10
CA PRO A 57 -15.34 -17.56 0.65
C PRO A 57 -16.63 -16.88 1.12
N GLY A 58 -17.77 -17.46 0.78
CA GLY A 58 -19.11 -16.93 1.06
C GLY A 58 -19.60 -15.84 0.11
N ALA A 59 -18.78 -15.42 -0.86
CA ALA A 59 -19.14 -14.37 -1.81
C ALA A 59 -19.95 -14.86 -3.01
N GLY A 60 -19.95 -16.17 -3.28
CA GLY A 60 -20.76 -16.78 -4.36
C GLY A 60 -22.24 -16.41 -4.29
N ALA A 61 -22.78 -16.22 -3.08
CA ALA A 61 -24.15 -15.78 -2.87
C ALA A 61 -24.47 -14.36 -3.38
N ASN A 62 -23.46 -13.57 -3.73
CA ASN A 62 -23.61 -12.24 -4.34
C ASN A 62 -23.83 -12.33 -5.85
N LEU A 63 -23.47 -13.46 -6.46
CA LEU A 63 -23.53 -13.66 -7.90
C LEU A 63 -24.85 -14.34 -8.29
N ARG A 64 -25.39 -13.91 -9.42
CA ARG A 64 -26.64 -14.45 -9.99
C ARG A 64 -26.46 -14.76 -11.47
N ASP A 65 -27.17 -15.78 -11.93
CA ASP A 65 -27.28 -16.15 -13.35
C ASP A 65 -25.90 -16.40 -14.00
N VAL A 66 -24.97 -17.00 -13.25
CA VAL A 66 -23.65 -17.32 -13.80
C VAL A 66 -23.81 -18.39 -14.88
N ARG A 67 -23.44 -18.06 -16.10
CA ARG A 67 -23.61 -18.95 -17.27
C ARG A 67 -22.47 -18.76 -18.26
N ARG A 68 -22.17 -19.80 -19.00
CA ARG A 68 -21.33 -19.69 -20.20
C ARG A 68 -22.15 -19.14 -21.36
N ARG A 69 -21.57 -18.21 -22.11
CA ARG A 69 -22.22 -17.61 -23.30
C ARG A 69 -22.42 -18.63 -24.41
N SER A 70 -21.51 -19.58 -24.56
CA SER A 70 -21.61 -20.71 -25.50
C SER A 70 -22.73 -21.71 -25.16
N GLY A 71 -23.28 -21.67 -23.94
CA GLY A 71 -24.23 -22.67 -23.44
C GLY A 71 -23.56 -23.99 -23.01
N GLY A 72 -22.25 -24.09 -23.01
CA GLY A 72 -21.51 -25.24 -22.54
C GLY A 72 -21.66 -25.51 -21.04
N PRO A 73 -21.22 -26.69 -20.54
CA PRO A 73 -21.41 -27.11 -19.17
C PRO A 73 -20.65 -26.16 -18.20
N LEU A 74 -21.32 -25.82 -17.10
CA LEU A 74 -20.79 -25.02 -16.00
C LEU A 74 -21.25 -25.65 -14.68
N VAL A 75 -20.31 -26.02 -13.82
CA VAL A 75 -20.59 -26.63 -12.52
C VAL A 75 -20.27 -25.65 -11.41
N ALA A 76 -21.26 -25.30 -10.59
CA ALA A 76 -21.08 -24.48 -9.40
C ALA A 76 -20.65 -25.35 -8.21
N GLU A 77 -19.56 -24.98 -7.55
CA GLU A 77 -19.02 -25.63 -6.35
C GLU A 77 -18.75 -24.56 -5.27
N GLY A 78 -19.77 -24.27 -4.47
CA GLY A 78 -19.66 -23.21 -3.45
C GLY A 78 -19.37 -21.83 -4.06
N ASP A 79 -18.18 -21.31 -3.82
CA ASP A 79 -17.72 -20.00 -4.32
C ASP A 79 -16.90 -20.10 -5.62
N ALA A 80 -17.03 -21.24 -6.32
CA ALA A 80 -16.30 -21.53 -7.55
C ALA A 80 -17.22 -22.03 -8.67
N TRP A 81 -16.81 -21.79 -9.91
CA TRP A 81 -17.46 -22.27 -11.13
C TRP A 81 -16.45 -22.97 -12.03
N LEU A 82 -16.73 -24.23 -12.35
CA LEU A 82 -15.90 -25.04 -13.23
C LEU A 82 -16.52 -25.07 -14.63
N ALA A 83 -15.71 -24.74 -15.62
CA ALA A 83 -16.05 -24.80 -17.03
C ALA A 83 -15.14 -25.81 -17.74
N PRO A 84 -15.50 -27.14 -17.79
CA PRO A 84 -14.61 -28.21 -18.23
C PRO A 84 -14.04 -28.01 -19.65
N ASP A 85 -14.86 -27.55 -20.59
CA ASP A 85 -14.49 -27.44 -22.00
C ASP A 85 -14.35 -25.96 -22.41
N TRP A 86 -13.72 -25.16 -21.53
CA TRP A 86 -13.50 -23.73 -21.79
C TRP A 86 -12.60 -23.52 -23.00
N SER A 87 -13.01 -22.62 -23.90
CA SER A 87 -12.24 -22.19 -25.07
C SER A 87 -11.86 -20.72 -24.97
N ALA A 88 -10.87 -20.31 -25.77
CA ALA A 88 -10.39 -18.94 -25.81
C ALA A 88 -11.48 -17.89 -26.17
N ASP A 89 -12.47 -18.31 -26.94
CA ASP A 89 -13.57 -17.43 -27.39
C ASP A 89 -14.80 -17.48 -26.48
N ASP A 90 -14.74 -18.23 -25.39
CA ASP A 90 -15.86 -18.35 -24.46
C ASP A 90 -15.89 -17.23 -23.43
N CYS A 91 -17.06 -16.97 -22.87
CA CYS A 91 -17.26 -15.96 -21.84
C CYS A 91 -18.16 -16.50 -20.73
N LEU A 92 -17.92 -16.06 -19.51
CA LEU A 92 -18.88 -16.13 -18.40
C LEU A 92 -19.66 -14.82 -18.33
N ASP A 93 -20.98 -14.92 -18.40
CA ASP A 93 -21.87 -13.81 -18.13
C ASP A 93 -22.55 -14.03 -16.79
N TYR A 94 -22.57 -13.01 -15.94
CA TYR A 94 -23.24 -13.06 -14.65
C TYR A 94 -23.64 -11.65 -14.16
N ARG A 95 -24.38 -11.61 -13.06
CA ARG A 95 -24.77 -10.38 -12.37
C ARG A 95 -24.31 -10.42 -10.93
N ALA A 96 -23.85 -9.27 -10.41
CA ALA A 96 -23.50 -9.11 -9.01
C ALA A 96 -24.25 -7.94 -8.37
N ASP A 97 -24.73 -8.15 -7.15
CA ASP A 97 -25.54 -7.21 -6.39
C ASP A 97 -24.62 -6.36 -5.48
N LEU A 98 -24.14 -5.22 -6.01
CA LEU A 98 -23.24 -4.33 -5.28
C LEU A 98 -23.92 -3.66 -4.09
N GLY A 99 -25.22 -3.36 -4.20
CA GLY A 99 -25.99 -2.79 -3.11
C GLY A 99 -26.02 -3.72 -1.89
N ARG A 100 -26.32 -5.00 -2.12
CA ARG A 100 -26.30 -6.03 -1.07
C ARG A 100 -24.92 -6.19 -0.43
N ILE A 101 -23.83 -6.11 -1.21
CA ILE A 101 -22.46 -6.18 -0.69
C ILE A 101 -22.19 -4.96 0.20
N ALA A 102 -22.52 -3.76 -0.26
CA ALA A 102 -22.32 -2.52 0.46
C ALA A 102 -23.11 -2.46 1.78
N ASP A 103 -24.28 -3.09 1.85
CA ASP A 103 -25.14 -3.13 3.05
C ASP A 103 -24.64 -4.07 4.15
N ARG A 104 -23.68 -4.94 3.86
CA ARG A 104 -23.10 -5.87 4.85
C ARG A 104 -22.31 -5.17 5.95
N ARG A 105 -21.94 -3.91 5.80
CA ARG A 105 -21.24 -3.07 6.79
C ARG A 105 -20.01 -3.75 7.43
N ARG A 106 -19.28 -4.52 6.67
CA ARG A 106 -18.01 -5.11 7.09
C ARG A 106 -16.88 -4.31 6.46
N GLU A 107 -15.92 -3.88 7.28
CA GLU A 107 -14.82 -2.99 6.86
C GLU A 107 -13.98 -3.55 5.70
N ASP A 108 -13.95 -4.86 5.55
CA ASP A 108 -13.25 -5.58 4.48
C ASP A 108 -14.10 -5.93 3.25
N VAL A 109 -15.41 -5.66 3.27
CA VAL A 109 -16.36 -6.11 2.25
C VAL A 109 -17.01 -4.98 1.50
N GLY A 110 -17.55 -3.98 2.21
CA GLY A 110 -18.22 -2.86 1.58
C GLY A 110 -18.92 -1.88 2.52
N TRP A 111 -19.22 -0.72 1.95
CA TRP A 111 -19.94 0.36 2.62
C TRP A 111 -20.95 1.00 1.68
N ARG A 112 -22.13 1.25 2.18
CA ARG A 112 -23.08 2.21 1.61
C ARG A 112 -22.85 3.57 2.25
N ILE A 113 -22.43 4.54 1.46
CA ILE A 113 -22.12 5.89 1.92
C ILE A 113 -23.27 6.80 1.55
N ALA A 114 -24.04 7.23 2.54
CA ALA A 114 -25.12 8.19 2.34
C ALA A 114 -24.59 9.53 1.85
N ALA A 115 -25.27 10.14 0.91
CA ALA A 115 -24.95 11.44 0.38
C ALA A 115 -26.10 12.42 0.49
N PRO A 116 -25.86 13.73 0.50
CA PRO A 116 -26.92 14.73 0.45
C PRO A 116 -27.84 14.52 -0.76
N GLY A 117 -29.15 14.64 -0.56
CA GLY A 117 -30.14 14.42 -1.60
C GLY A 117 -30.77 13.03 -1.63
N GLY A 118 -30.42 12.14 -0.69
CA GLY A 118 -31.01 10.80 -0.56
C GLY A 118 -30.35 9.72 -1.39
N ASP A 119 -29.38 10.07 -2.26
CA ASP A 119 -28.56 9.12 -2.99
C ASP A 119 -27.53 8.45 -2.06
N SER A 120 -26.99 7.32 -2.53
CA SER A 120 -25.87 6.64 -1.85
C SER A 120 -24.78 6.34 -2.88
N ASP A 121 -23.55 6.36 -2.40
CA ASP A 121 -22.41 5.83 -3.15
C ASP A 121 -22.03 4.48 -2.55
N LEU A 122 -21.61 3.54 -3.37
CA LEU A 122 -21.25 2.20 -2.95
C LEU A 122 -19.74 2.03 -2.97
N VAL A 123 -19.21 1.44 -1.94
CA VAL A 123 -17.81 0.95 -1.89
C VAL A 123 -17.86 -0.55 -1.68
N THR A 124 -17.11 -1.30 -2.47
CA THR A 124 -17.09 -2.77 -2.40
C THR A 124 -15.68 -3.29 -2.65
N SER A 125 -15.39 -4.48 -2.12
CA SER A 125 -14.19 -5.23 -2.51
C SER A 125 -14.47 -6.02 -3.79
N PRO A 126 -13.60 -5.97 -4.82
CA PRO A 126 -13.79 -6.75 -6.05
C PRO A 126 -13.81 -8.26 -5.79
N GLN A 127 -13.09 -8.75 -4.81
CA GLN A 127 -13.06 -10.16 -4.43
C GLN A 127 -14.44 -10.71 -4.02
N GLN A 128 -15.38 -9.82 -3.71
CA GLN A 128 -16.75 -10.19 -3.33
C GLN A 128 -17.68 -10.43 -4.54
N TRP A 129 -17.25 -10.09 -5.75
CA TRP A 129 -18.12 -10.17 -6.93
C TRP A 129 -17.40 -10.35 -8.27
N LEU A 130 -16.12 -10.05 -8.36
CA LEU A 130 -15.35 -10.22 -9.59
C LEU A 130 -14.76 -11.64 -9.61
N LEU A 131 -15.32 -12.50 -10.45
CA LEU A 131 -14.79 -13.85 -10.68
C LEU A 131 -13.39 -13.75 -11.28
N ASP A 132 -12.46 -14.50 -10.72
CA ASP A 132 -11.08 -14.55 -11.17
C ASP A 132 -10.54 -15.99 -11.11
N THR A 133 -9.37 -16.22 -11.64
CA THR A 133 -8.70 -17.52 -11.56
C THR A 133 -7.93 -17.66 -10.24
N ALA A 134 -7.49 -18.89 -9.94
CA ALA A 134 -6.68 -19.14 -8.74
C ALA A 134 -5.33 -18.42 -8.76
N HIS A 135 -4.81 -18.15 -9.96
CA HIS A 135 -3.56 -17.41 -10.18
C HIS A 135 -3.83 -16.23 -11.12
N PRO A 136 -4.25 -15.07 -10.58
CA PRO A 136 -4.59 -13.93 -11.38
C PRO A 136 -3.40 -13.46 -12.24
N GLY A 137 -3.62 -13.39 -13.54
CA GLY A 137 -2.74 -12.68 -14.46
C GLY A 137 -3.08 -11.19 -14.58
N GLU A 138 -2.45 -10.48 -15.52
CA GLU A 138 -2.92 -9.14 -15.91
C GLU A 138 -4.28 -9.29 -16.58
N ALA A 139 -5.24 -8.41 -16.24
CA ALA A 139 -6.55 -8.38 -16.86
C ALA A 139 -6.90 -6.98 -17.36
N THR A 140 -7.77 -6.91 -18.38
CA THR A 140 -8.31 -5.65 -18.87
C THR A 140 -9.77 -5.49 -18.45
N VAL A 141 -10.22 -4.26 -18.27
CA VAL A 141 -11.59 -3.93 -17.88
C VAL A 141 -12.11 -2.82 -18.76
N ARG A 142 -13.28 -3.02 -19.35
CA ARG A 142 -14.12 -1.96 -19.94
C ARG A 142 -15.28 -1.69 -19.02
N LEU A 143 -15.57 -0.43 -18.79
CA LEU A 143 -16.60 -0.02 -17.86
C LEU A 143 -17.63 0.86 -18.56
N ASP A 144 -18.89 0.46 -18.47
CA ASP A 144 -20.05 1.23 -18.93
C ASP A 144 -20.85 1.69 -17.71
N LEU A 145 -20.95 3.01 -17.54
CA LEU A 145 -21.63 3.65 -16.43
C LEU A 145 -22.77 4.54 -16.91
N PRO A 146 -23.86 4.62 -16.17
CA PRO A 146 -24.91 5.60 -16.41
C PRO A 146 -24.39 7.04 -16.31
N SER A 147 -25.02 7.95 -17.05
CA SER A 147 -24.64 9.37 -17.07
C SER A 147 -24.57 9.96 -15.64
N GLY A 148 -23.49 10.69 -15.37
CA GLY A 148 -23.22 11.31 -14.08
C GLY A 148 -22.70 10.37 -13.00
N TYR A 149 -22.58 9.08 -13.27
CA TYR A 149 -21.91 8.14 -12.37
C TYR A 149 -20.41 8.11 -12.64
N VAL A 150 -19.64 7.88 -11.60
CA VAL A 150 -18.19 7.74 -11.63
C VAL A 150 -17.77 6.44 -10.93
N TRP A 151 -16.60 5.98 -11.33
CA TRP A 151 -15.95 4.79 -10.80
C TRP A 151 -14.59 5.15 -10.22
N SER A 152 -14.19 4.51 -9.14
CA SER A 152 -12.84 4.57 -8.61
C SER A 152 -12.34 3.18 -8.27
N ALA A 153 -11.19 2.83 -8.79
CA ALA A 153 -10.51 1.55 -8.56
C ALA A 153 -9.00 1.78 -8.48
N PRO A 154 -8.23 0.89 -7.84
CA PRO A 154 -6.77 0.96 -7.87
C PRO A 154 -6.19 0.56 -9.24
N TRP A 155 -7.03 0.21 -10.19
CA TRP A 155 -6.69 -0.23 -11.53
C TRP A 155 -6.04 0.88 -12.35
N ARG A 156 -5.08 0.50 -13.15
CA ARG A 156 -4.37 1.46 -14.00
C ARG A 156 -5.22 1.83 -15.23
N HIS A 157 -5.44 3.12 -15.43
CA HIS A 157 -6.14 3.64 -16.61
C HIS A 157 -5.15 3.77 -17.77
N ASP A 158 -5.45 3.20 -18.94
CA ASP A 158 -4.55 3.19 -20.12
C ASP A 158 -4.95 4.17 -21.24
N GLY A 159 -5.87 5.10 -20.97
CA GLY A 159 -6.23 6.21 -21.87
C GLY A 159 -7.51 6.01 -22.68
N ASP A 160 -7.86 4.80 -23.10
CA ASP A 160 -8.98 4.54 -24.00
C ASP A 160 -10.27 4.11 -23.29
N GLY A 161 -10.51 4.59 -22.07
CA GLY A 161 -11.65 4.14 -21.25
C GLY A 161 -11.50 2.71 -20.75
N ARG A 162 -10.31 2.14 -20.90
CA ARG A 162 -9.94 0.82 -20.37
C ARG A 162 -9.11 0.96 -19.11
N TYR A 163 -9.27 -0.04 -18.25
CA TYR A 163 -8.45 -0.21 -17.06
C TYR A 163 -7.66 -1.51 -17.18
N ARG A 164 -6.51 -1.54 -16.51
CA ARG A 164 -5.71 -2.75 -16.35
C ARG A 164 -5.67 -3.13 -14.89
N ILE A 165 -6.01 -4.38 -14.60
CA ILE A 165 -5.85 -4.99 -13.28
C ILE A 165 -4.48 -5.65 -13.28
N PRO A 166 -3.53 -5.17 -12.47
CA PRO A 166 -2.25 -5.87 -12.33
C PRO A 166 -2.44 -7.17 -11.55
N PRO A 167 -1.62 -8.19 -11.82
CA PRO A 167 -1.64 -9.43 -11.04
C PRO A 167 -1.32 -9.12 -9.58
N SER A 168 -2.05 -9.76 -8.67
CA SER A 168 -1.80 -9.67 -7.22
C SER A 168 -2.34 -10.93 -6.53
N PRO A 169 -1.81 -11.29 -5.35
CA PRO A 169 -2.42 -12.32 -4.52
C PRO A 169 -3.90 -12.00 -4.27
N ARG A 170 -4.75 -13.02 -4.33
CA ARG A 170 -6.21 -12.86 -4.26
C ARG A 170 -6.71 -12.36 -2.92
N ASP A 171 -6.02 -12.72 -1.85
CA ASP A 171 -6.29 -12.30 -0.47
C ASP A 171 -5.86 -10.87 -0.14
N TRP A 172 -5.22 -10.19 -1.11
CA TRP A 172 -4.85 -8.79 -0.92
C TRP A 172 -6.03 -7.86 -1.17
N ALA A 173 -6.32 -7.03 -0.15
CA ALA A 173 -7.46 -6.12 -0.20
C ALA A 173 -7.37 -5.10 -1.33
N ALA A 174 -8.51 -4.86 -1.99
CA ALA A 174 -8.75 -3.78 -2.91
C ALA A 174 -10.13 -3.17 -2.64
N ASN A 175 -10.28 -1.87 -2.87
CA ASN A 175 -11.54 -1.18 -2.72
C ASN A 175 -11.94 -0.50 -4.02
N LEU A 176 -13.20 -0.65 -4.40
CA LEU A 176 -13.83 -0.01 -5.55
C LEU A 176 -14.96 0.88 -5.06
N ALA A 177 -15.16 2.01 -5.72
CA ALA A 177 -16.31 2.86 -5.47
C ALA A 177 -17.07 3.16 -6.74
N VAL A 178 -18.41 3.17 -6.68
CA VAL A 178 -19.31 3.58 -7.74
C VAL A 178 -20.39 4.50 -7.18
N GLY A 179 -20.69 5.60 -7.87
CA GLY A 179 -21.68 6.57 -7.43
C GLY A 179 -21.56 7.91 -8.15
N ARG A 180 -22.15 8.96 -7.55
CA ARG A 180 -22.12 10.34 -8.07
C ARG A 180 -21.25 11.24 -7.20
N PHE A 181 -20.01 10.88 -6.96
CA PHE A 181 -19.09 11.58 -6.08
C PHE A 181 -18.02 12.36 -6.87
N PRO A 182 -17.43 13.41 -6.28
CA PRO A 182 -16.29 14.10 -6.87
C PRO A 182 -15.08 13.17 -6.98
N ARG A 183 -14.44 13.21 -8.16
CA ARG A 183 -13.13 12.63 -8.40
C ARG A 183 -12.15 13.72 -8.79
N ARG A 184 -10.93 13.66 -8.30
CA ARG A 184 -9.83 14.58 -8.63
C ARG A 184 -8.58 13.79 -8.99
N ASP A 185 -8.07 14.00 -10.19
CA ASP A 185 -6.80 13.43 -10.63
C ASP A 185 -5.68 14.45 -10.36
N LEU A 186 -4.87 14.17 -9.34
CA LEU A 186 -3.80 15.04 -8.88
C LEU A 186 -2.49 14.62 -9.55
N ARG A 187 -1.98 15.47 -10.43
CA ARG A 187 -0.68 15.26 -11.09
C ARG A 187 0.46 15.76 -10.22
N LEU A 188 1.45 14.91 -9.98
CA LEU A 188 2.63 15.18 -9.17
C LEU A 188 3.90 14.83 -9.97
N GLY A 189 4.27 15.67 -10.92
CA GLY A 189 5.29 15.33 -11.92
C GLY A 189 4.79 14.22 -12.83
N GLY A 190 5.55 13.13 -12.93
CA GLY A 190 5.17 11.94 -13.72
C GLY A 190 4.18 10.99 -13.01
N ASP A 191 3.87 11.26 -11.74
CA ASP A 191 3.01 10.41 -10.91
C ASP A 191 1.59 10.98 -10.81
N ALA A 192 0.60 10.15 -10.43
CA ALA A 192 -0.78 10.54 -10.27
C ALA A 192 -1.41 9.97 -8.99
N LEU A 193 -2.19 10.80 -8.29
CA LEU A 193 -3.11 10.36 -7.25
C LEU A 193 -4.53 10.54 -7.74
N GLN A 194 -5.34 9.51 -7.61
CA GLN A 194 -6.76 9.55 -7.94
C GLN A 194 -7.57 9.64 -6.66
N LEU A 195 -7.96 10.85 -6.28
CA LEU A 195 -8.84 11.08 -5.15
C LEU A 195 -10.29 10.84 -5.55
N ALA A 196 -10.97 9.97 -4.82
CA ALA A 196 -12.40 9.76 -4.88
C ALA A 196 -13.04 10.04 -3.53
N LEU A 197 -14.18 10.72 -3.53
CA LEU A 197 -14.86 11.25 -2.34
C LEU A 197 -16.32 10.76 -2.25
N PRO A 198 -16.57 9.46 -2.11
CA PRO A 198 -17.93 8.96 -1.89
C PRO A 198 -18.61 9.69 -0.71
N GLY A 199 -19.89 10.02 -0.86
CA GLY A 199 -20.67 10.76 0.15
C GLY A 199 -20.48 12.27 0.14
N VAL A 200 -19.49 12.81 -0.56
CA VAL A 200 -19.30 14.26 -0.74
C VAL A 200 -20.01 14.71 -2.02
N ARG A 201 -20.67 15.87 -1.98
CA ARG A 201 -21.32 16.48 -3.17
C ARG A 201 -20.84 17.90 -3.43
N ASP A 202 -20.33 18.55 -2.40
CA ASP A 202 -19.84 19.92 -2.47
C ASP A 202 -18.46 20.03 -3.12
N ALA A 203 -18.36 20.84 -4.18
CA ALA A 203 -17.14 21.02 -4.95
C ALA A 203 -16.02 21.72 -4.12
N ALA A 204 -16.38 22.68 -3.26
CA ALA A 204 -15.41 23.40 -2.44
C ALA A 204 -14.76 22.48 -1.40
N THR A 205 -15.54 21.59 -0.81
CA THR A 205 -15.01 20.52 0.07
C THR A 205 -14.09 19.58 -0.71
N ALA A 206 -14.49 19.16 -1.92
CA ALA A 206 -13.66 18.30 -2.75
C ALA A 206 -12.31 18.96 -3.10
N ASP A 207 -12.32 20.23 -3.45
CA ASP A 207 -11.11 20.99 -3.82
C ASP A 207 -10.20 21.22 -2.59
N ARG A 208 -10.77 21.48 -1.42
CA ARG A 208 -10.02 21.59 -0.16
C ARG A 208 -9.32 20.27 0.20
N LEU A 209 -10.00 19.14 0.08
CA LEU A 209 -9.42 17.82 0.33
C LEU A 209 -8.38 17.44 -0.74
N ALA A 210 -8.57 17.86 -1.98
CA ALA A 210 -7.58 17.70 -3.04
C ALA A 210 -6.30 18.50 -2.75
N GLN A 211 -6.40 19.72 -2.21
CA GLN A 211 -5.25 20.51 -1.78
C GLN A 211 -4.46 19.82 -0.66
N TRP A 212 -5.15 19.26 0.33
CA TRP A 212 -4.50 18.46 1.36
C TRP A 212 -3.78 17.26 0.78
N LEU A 213 -4.46 16.48 -0.05
CA LEU A 213 -3.88 15.25 -0.61
C LEU A 213 -2.72 15.52 -1.57
N ALA A 214 -2.74 16.65 -2.27
CA ALA A 214 -1.60 17.10 -3.06
C ALA A 214 -0.38 17.40 -2.16
N ALA A 215 -0.59 17.97 -0.96
CA ALA A 215 0.49 18.19 0.01
C ALA A 215 1.03 16.85 0.56
N VAL A 216 0.17 15.90 0.89
CA VAL A 216 0.55 14.52 1.27
C VAL A 216 1.37 13.84 0.17
N GLY A 217 0.93 13.93 -1.07
CA GLY A 217 1.66 13.37 -2.21
C GLY A 217 3.03 14.02 -2.42
N ARG A 218 3.16 15.35 -2.21
CA ARG A 218 4.47 16.03 -2.21
C ARG A 218 5.35 15.52 -1.07
N ALA A 219 4.79 15.31 0.12
CA ALA A 219 5.52 14.71 1.23
C ALA A 219 6.04 13.31 0.87
N ALA A 220 5.21 12.44 0.33
CA ALA A 220 5.65 11.12 -0.13
C ALA A 220 6.76 11.22 -1.18
N ARG A 221 6.62 12.12 -2.18
CA ARG A 221 7.66 12.33 -3.19
C ARG A 221 8.99 12.84 -2.64
N SER A 222 9.00 13.53 -1.50
CA SER A 222 10.25 14.04 -0.89
C SER A 222 11.19 12.92 -0.45
N ALA A 223 10.72 11.65 -0.40
CA ALA A 223 11.58 10.50 -0.11
C ALA A 223 12.72 10.37 -1.13
N TYR A 224 12.38 10.35 -2.43
CA TYR A 224 13.35 10.20 -3.52
C TYR A 224 12.88 10.79 -4.87
N GLY A 225 12.08 11.87 -4.84
CA GLY A 225 11.70 12.67 -6.02
C GLY A 225 10.48 12.15 -6.80
N ARG A 226 9.96 10.96 -6.50
CA ARG A 226 8.78 10.36 -7.14
C ARG A 226 7.97 9.52 -6.16
N LEU A 227 6.73 9.17 -6.52
CA LEU A 227 5.94 8.24 -5.72
C LEU A 227 6.47 6.80 -5.84
N PRO A 228 6.22 5.96 -4.84
CA PRO A 228 6.60 4.54 -4.92
C PRO A 228 5.88 3.81 -6.05
N GLN A 229 4.67 4.25 -6.37
CA GLN A 229 3.84 3.75 -7.46
C GLN A 229 3.40 4.92 -8.34
N ALA A 230 3.42 4.72 -9.66
CA ALA A 230 3.10 5.77 -10.63
C ALA A 230 1.64 6.25 -10.55
N GLN A 231 0.75 5.39 -10.09
CA GLN A 231 -0.66 5.69 -9.85
C GLN A 231 -1.10 5.08 -8.52
N VAL A 232 -1.77 5.90 -7.71
CA VAL A 232 -2.35 5.47 -6.41
C VAL A 232 -3.79 5.98 -6.33
N GLN A 233 -4.72 5.08 -6.05
CA GLN A 233 -6.09 5.43 -5.68
C GLN A 233 -6.11 5.96 -4.25
N VAL A 234 -6.91 6.98 -3.97
CA VAL A 234 -7.24 7.39 -2.61
C VAL A 234 -8.75 7.48 -2.47
N LEU A 235 -9.32 6.59 -1.68
CA LEU A 235 -10.72 6.66 -1.26
C LEU A 235 -10.79 7.37 0.09
N ALA A 236 -11.40 8.55 0.15
CA ALA A 236 -11.64 9.25 1.40
C ALA A 236 -13.14 9.23 1.71
N LEU A 237 -13.51 8.46 2.72
CA LEU A 237 -14.90 8.21 3.11
C LEU A 237 -15.27 9.08 4.31
N PRO A 238 -16.39 9.83 4.24
CA PRO A 238 -16.84 10.65 5.34
C PRO A 238 -17.33 9.78 6.49
N VAL A 239 -16.84 10.07 7.68
CA VAL A 239 -17.36 9.52 8.94
C VAL A 239 -17.96 10.63 9.79
N GLY A 240 -18.90 10.27 10.66
CA GLY A 240 -19.61 11.25 11.50
C GLY A 240 -18.66 12.13 12.32
N ARG A 241 -19.17 13.26 12.84
CA ARG A 241 -18.40 14.23 13.63
C ARG A 241 -17.83 13.65 14.92
N GLY A 242 -16.69 14.16 15.34
CA GLY A 242 -15.96 13.78 16.57
C GLY A 242 -14.63 13.09 16.25
N GLY A 243 -13.59 13.34 17.02
CA GLY A 243 -12.22 12.91 16.75
C GLY A 243 -11.45 13.87 15.85
N GLY A 244 -10.34 13.42 15.25
CA GLY A 244 -9.48 14.21 14.35
C GLY A 244 -10.02 14.31 12.93
N ALA A 245 -9.28 15.02 12.07
CA ALA A 245 -9.60 15.18 10.66
C ALA A 245 -9.55 13.83 9.90
N VAL A 246 -8.59 12.98 10.21
CA VAL A 246 -8.48 11.60 9.74
C VAL A 246 -8.60 10.67 10.95
N ARG A 247 -9.52 9.72 10.90
CA ARG A 247 -9.77 8.79 12.01
C ARG A 247 -9.13 7.43 11.83
N PHE A 248 -8.93 7.05 10.58
CA PHE A 248 -8.38 5.76 10.21
C PHE A 248 -7.77 5.86 8.81
N GLY A 249 -6.69 5.16 8.60
CA GLY A 249 -6.06 4.95 7.31
C GLY A 249 -5.74 3.48 7.11
N GLN A 250 -5.73 3.06 5.86
CA GLN A 250 -5.28 1.74 5.45
C GLN A 250 -4.72 1.79 4.04
N SER A 251 -3.53 1.26 3.85
CA SER A 251 -2.96 1.02 2.53
C SER A 251 -3.42 -0.34 1.98
N SER A 252 -3.65 -0.41 0.67
CA SER A 252 -4.00 -1.65 -0.02
C SER A 252 -3.08 -1.89 -1.23
N ARG A 253 -2.89 -3.17 -1.56
CA ARG A 253 -2.03 -3.61 -2.67
C ARG A 253 -2.72 -4.61 -3.60
N GLY A 254 -3.96 -4.95 -3.34
CA GLY A 254 -4.75 -5.84 -4.18
C GLY A 254 -5.19 -5.15 -5.47
N GLN A 255 -4.97 -5.80 -6.60
CA GLN A 255 -5.37 -5.31 -7.92
C GLN A 255 -4.84 -3.90 -8.26
N GLY A 256 -3.75 -3.49 -7.64
CA GLY A 256 -3.16 -2.16 -7.73
C GLY A 256 -2.88 -1.57 -6.35
N HIS A 257 -2.67 -0.26 -6.27
CA HIS A 257 -2.29 0.40 -5.03
C HIS A 257 -3.32 1.45 -4.63
N GLY A 258 -3.76 1.39 -3.39
CA GLY A 258 -4.76 2.31 -2.86
C GLY A 258 -4.55 2.68 -1.41
N LEU A 259 -5.17 3.79 -1.03
CA LEU A 259 -5.36 4.22 0.35
C LEU A 259 -6.85 4.36 0.61
N LEU A 260 -7.30 3.82 1.74
CA LEU A 260 -8.61 4.08 2.31
C LEU A 260 -8.45 4.99 3.52
N LEU A 261 -9.11 6.15 3.52
CA LEU A 261 -9.06 7.11 4.61
C LEU A 261 -10.48 7.38 5.12
N LEU A 262 -10.70 7.22 6.42
CA LEU A 262 -11.93 7.64 7.07
C LEU A 262 -11.75 9.05 7.62
N ILE A 263 -12.51 10.02 7.11
CA ILE A 263 -12.28 11.45 7.37
C ILE A 263 -13.53 12.14 7.91
N ASP A 264 -13.33 13.23 8.65
CA ASP A 264 -14.37 14.21 8.92
C ASP A 264 -14.20 15.41 7.94
N PRO A 265 -14.94 15.42 6.81
CA PRO A 265 -14.77 16.46 5.79
C PRO A 265 -15.17 17.86 6.25
N SER A 266 -15.80 18.02 7.41
CA SER A 266 -16.16 19.31 7.97
C SER A 266 -14.98 20.02 8.66
N ARG A 267 -13.87 19.32 8.91
CA ARG A 267 -12.70 19.88 9.57
C ARG A 267 -11.94 20.86 8.66
N PRO A 268 -11.33 21.88 9.25
CA PRO A 268 -10.54 22.84 8.49
C PRO A 268 -9.28 22.20 7.89
N LEU A 269 -8.79 22.75 6.77
CA LEU A 269 -7.61 22.27 6.07
C LEU A 269 -6.36 22.19 6.96
N ALA A 270 -6.23 23.09 7.94
CA ALA A 270 -5.11 23.08 8.87
C ALA A 270 -5.02 21.78 9.68
N GLU A 271 -6.15 21.25 10.15
CA GLU A 271 -6.18 19.98 10.89
C GLU A 271 -5.79 18.79 10.01
N PHE A 272 -6.22 18.78 8.73
CA PHE A 272 -5.79 17.78 7.78
C PHE A 272 -4.28 17.84 7.49
N ARG A 273 -3.70 19.05 7.46
CA ARG A 273 -2.25 19.23 7.24
C ARG A 273 -1.41 18.81 8.45
N ASP A 274 -1.96 18.98 9.66
CA ASP A 274 -1.29 18.52 10.88
C ASP A 274 -1.49 17.04 11.16
N ASP A 275 -2.44 16.38 10.49
CA ASP A 275 -2.66 14.95 10.61
C ASP A 275 -1.56 14.13 9.93
N TRP A 276 -1.11 13.08 10.58
CA TRP A 276 -0.01 12.23 10.12
C TRP A 276 -0.47 11.02 9.30
N THR A 277 -1.73 10.60 9.46
CA THR A 277 -2.24 9.30 9.00
C THR A 277 -2.04 9.10 7.50
N ALA A 278 -2.40 10.07 6.66
CA ALA A 278 -2.29 9.89 5.21
C ALA A 278 -0.83 9.74 4.74
N VAL A 279 0.14 10.41 5.38
CA VAL A 279 1.57 10.23 5.06
C VAL A 279 2.08 8.89 5.55
N HIS A 280 1.60 8.41 6.70
CA HIS A 280 1.89 7.07 7.22
C HIS A 280 1.41 5.98 6.26
N GLU A 281 0.15 6.06 5.81
CA GLU A 281 -0.39 5.08 4.86
C GLU A 281 0.33 5.11 3.51
N PHE A 282 0.73 6.31 3.06
CA PHE A 282 1.58 6.42 1.87
C PHE A 282 2.94 5.75 2.06
N ALA A 283 3.52 5.86 3.25
CA ALA A 283 4.83 5.28 3.54
C ALA A 283 4.83 3.75 3.44
N HIS A 284 3.71 3.09 3.71
CA HIS A 284 3.58 1.66 3.45
C HIS A 284 3.78 1.25 1.99
N LEU A 285 3.52 2.12 1.03
CA LEU A 285 3.70 1.79 -0.38
C LEU A 285 5.17 1.78 -0.83
N PHE A 286 6.11 2.20 0.02
CA PHE A 286 7.56 2.20 -0.28
C PHE A 286 8.26 0.87 -0.01
N HIS A 287 7.59 -0.06 0.65
CA HIS A 287 8.10 -1.40 0.94
C HIS A 287 7.11 -2.47 0.47
N PRO A 288 7.55 -3.73 0.26
CA PRO A 288 6.64 -4.82 -0.09
C PRO A 288 5.78 -5.23 1.11
N TYR A 289 4.78 -6.08 0.90
CA TYR A 289 4.09 -6.74 2.01
C TYR A 289 5.05 -7.73 2.69
N LEU A 290 5.18 -7.62 4.01
CA LEU A 290 6.18 -8.35 4.81
C LEU A 290 5.56 -9.42 5.74
N GLY A 291 4.26 -9.67 5.60
CA GLY A 291 3.54 -10.57 6.51
C GLY A 291 3.49 -10.07 7.96
N ASP A 292 2.86 -10.85 8.81
CA ASP A 292 2.64 -10.49 10.23
C ASP A 292 3.95 -10.39 11.02
N GLY A 293 4.89 -11.30 10.79
CA GLY A 293 6.21 -11.26 11.42
C GLY A 293 7.06 -10.04 11.04
N GLY A 294 6.76 -9.45 9.89
CA GLY A 294 7.43 -8.25 9.37
C GLY A 294 6.74 -6.92 9.66
N ARG A 295 5.60 -6.91 10.36
CA ARG A 295 4.86 -5.68 10.69
C ARG A 295 5.75 -4.62 11.34
N TRP A 296 6.63 -4.99 12.25
CA TRP A 296 7.52 -4.04 12.92
C TRP A 296 8.46 -3.30 11.95
N LEU A 297 8.84 -3.91 10.81
CA LEU A 297 9.58 -3.22 9.75
C LEU A 297 8.67 -2.28 8.95
N GLY A 298 7.52 -2.78 8.50
CA GLY A 298 6.57 -1.99 7.71
C GLY A 298 5.99 -0.82 8.48
N GLU A 299 5.38 -1.08 9.64
CA GLU A 299 4.83 -0.06 10.53
C GLU A 299 5.92 0.88 11.05
N GLY A 300 7.11 0.32 11.32
CA GLY A 300 8.27 1.09 11.74
C GLY A 300 8.73 2.10 10.70
N LEU A 301 8.81 1.70 9.42
CA LEU A 301 9.14 2.61 8.33
C LEU A 301 8.08 3.70 8.20
N ALA A 302 6.81 3.32 8.19
CA ALA A 302 5.71 4.26 8.06
C ALA A 302 5.70 5.27 9.23
N THR A 303 5.93 4.80 10.47
CA THR A 303 6.01 5.64 11.68
C THR A 303 7.24 6.56 11.67
N TYR A 304 8.38 6.10 11.19
CA TYR A 304 9.56 6.94 11.02
C TYR A 304 9.34 7.99 9.93
N TRP A 305 8.88 7.55 8.78
CA TRP A 305 8.72 8.41 7.62
C TRP A 305 7.53 9.36 7.70
N GLN A 306 6.49 9.05 8.47
CA GLN A 306 5.41 10.02 8.68
C GLN A 306 5.92 11.35 9.23
N GLU A 307 6.94 11.36 10.10
CA GLU A 307 7.52 12.58 10.62
C GLU A 307 8.57 13.18 9.67
N VAL A 308 9.45 12.34 9.12
CA VAL A 308 10.53 12.77 8.20
C VAL A 308 9.94 13.40 6.93
N LEU A 309 9.00 12.72 6.27
CA LEU A 309 8.44 13.20 5.00
C LEU A 309 7.59 14.46 5.19
N ARG A 310 6.90 14.60 6.33
CA ARG A 310 6.17 15.83 6.67
C ARG A 310 7.11 16.99 6.90
N ALA A 311 8.25 16.76 7.55
CA ALA A 311 9.28 17.78 7.73
C ALA A 311 9.88 18.22 6.39
N ARG A 312 10.28 17.26 5.54
CA ARG A 312 10.83 17.53 4.20
C ARG A 312 9.88 18.32 3.30
N ALA A 313 8.57 18.12 3.46
CA ALA A 313 7.55 18.82 2.70
C ALA A 313 7.11 20.16 3.33
N GLY A 314 7.68 20.57 4.45
CA GLY A 314 7.29 21.79 5.17
C GLY A 314 5.88 21.73 5.81
N LEU A 315 5.33 20.52 6.00
CA LEU A 315 4.07 20.31 6.73
C LEU A 315 4.29 20.28 8.24
N LEU A 316 5.53 20.10 8.66
CA LEU A 316 5.95 20.03 10.05
C LEU A 316 7.33 20.68 10.17
N ALA A 317 7.57 21.46 11.20
CA ALA A 317 8.93 21.99 11.44
C ALA A 317 9.88 20.83 11.79
N PRO A 318 11.15 20.83 11.30
CA PRO A 318 12.11 19.77 11.60
C PRO A 318 12.30 19.52 13.11
N THR A 319 12.32 20.57 13.92
CA THR A 319 12.42 20.46 15.40
C THR A 319 11.20 19.75 16.00
N GLN A 320 10.00 19.99 15.47
CA GLN A 320 8.78 19.30 15.89
C GLN A 320 8.80 17.83 15.47
N ALA A 321 9.33 17.52 14.28
CA ALA A 321 9.47 16.13 13.81
C ALA A 321 10.40 15.34 14.74
N TRP A 322 11.56 15.89 15.12
CA TRP A 322 12.45 15.28 16.10
C TRP A 322 11.79 15.09 17.47
N ALA A 323 11.04 16.08 17.94
CA ALA A 323 10.31 15.98 19.20
C ALA A 323 9.23 14.88 19.17
N ARG A 324 8.50 14.77 18.05
CA ARG A 324 7.49 13.70 17.87
C ARG A 324 8.13 12.30 17.85
N LEU A 325 9.28 12.15 17.17
CA LEU A 325 10.05 10.89 17.20
C LEU A 325 10.51 10.54 18.63
N ALA A 326 11.11 11.50 19.35
CA ALA A 326 11.57 11.28 20.71
C ALA A 326 10.42 10.87 21.66
N ALA A 327 9.29 11.59 21.60
CA ALA A 327 8.09 11.27 22.37
C ALA A 327 7.52 9.88 22.01
N GLY A 328 7.56 9.52 20.72
CA GLY A 328 7.15 8.22 20.23
C GLY A 328 8.05 7.10 20.75
N PHE A 329 9.36 7.26 20.70
CA PHE A 329 10.30 6.28 21.25
C PHE A 329 10.10 6.10 22.75
N ALA A 330 9.80 7.17 23.48
CA ALA A 330 9.47 7.08 24.90
C ALA A 330 8.18 6.25 25.12
N ARG A 331 7.15 6.40 24.26
CA ARG A 331 5.94 5.56 24.32
C ARG A 331 6.27 4.09 24.03
N GLY A 332 7.00 3.82 22.95
CA GLY A 332 7.43 2.46 22.59
C GLY A 332 8.20 1.78 23.72
N ARG A 333 9.13 2.50 24.38
CA ARG A 333 9.88 1.99 25.53
C ARG A 333 8.98 1.64 26.71
N ARG A 334 8.01 2.49 27.04
CA ARG A 334 7.06 2.23 28.15
C ARG A 334 6.19 1.01 27.90
N GLU A 335 5.80 0.78 26.65
CA GLU A 335 4.94 -0.36 26.25
C GLU A 335 5.73 -1.67 26.05
N THR A 336 7.06 -1.63 26.16
CA THR A 336 7.91 -2.81 26.01
C THR A 336 7.98 -3.57 27.32
N ARG A 337 7.37 -4.75 27.38
CA ARG A 337 7.23 -5.56 28.60
C ARG A 337 8.33 -6.60 28.80
N GLY A 338 9.19 -6.85 27.82
CA GLY A 338 10.33 -7.75 27.92
C GLY A 338 10.02 -9.26 27.86
N ASP A 339 8.78 -9.66 27.77
CA ASP A 339 8.31 -11.06 27.75
C ASP A 339 8.30 -11.69 26.36
N LEU A 340 8.25 -10.89 25.32
CA LEU A 340 8.27 -11.32 23.92
C LEU A 340 9.46 -10.72 23.20
N SER A 341 10.04 -11.46 22.24
CA SER A 341 10.96 -10.84 21.28
C SER A 341 10.19 -9.86 20.36
N LEU A 342 10.91 -8.97 19.67
CA LEU A 342 10.27 -8.04 18.74
C LEU A 342 9.53 -8.78 17.62
N ALA A 343 10.12 -9.85 17.08
CA ALA A 343 9.46 -10.68 16.07
C ALA A 343 8.17 -11.32 16.61
N GLN A 344 8.17 -11.83 17.84
CA GLN A 344 6.97 -12.38 18.48
C GLN A 344 5.91 -11.30 18.76
N ALA A 345 6.33 -10.12 19.21
CA ALA A 345 5.44 -9.00 19.45
C ALA A 345 4.79 -8.51 18.13
N SER A 346 5.54 -8.52 17.03
CA SER A 346 5.07 -8.21 15.69
C SER A 346 3.98 -9.21 15.22
N ASP A 347 4.30 -10.50 15.27
CA ASP A 347 3.39 -11.57 14.88
C ASP A 347 2.07 -11.56 15.70
N ARG A 348 2.17 -11.22 16.97
CA ARG A 348 1.05 -11.21 17.92
C ARG A 348 0.47 -9.81 18.16
N MET A 349 0.83 -8.80 17.35
CA MET A 349 0.55 -7.39 17.64
C MET A 349 -0.92 -7.11 17.94
N LEU A 350 -1.84 -7.64 17.15
CA LEU A 350 -3.28 -7.44 17.32
C LEU A 350 -3.79 -8.11 18.60
N ARG A 351 -3.37 -9.34 18.87
CA ARG A 351 -3.79 -10.12 20.04
C ARG A 351 -3.27 -9.53 21.34
N GLU A 352 -2.00 -9.13 21.37
CA GLU A 352 -1.33 -8.58 22.55
C GLU A 352 -1.52 -7.06 22.67
N ARG A 353 -2.16 -6.42 21.69
CA ARG A 353 -2.28 -4.96 21.58
C ARG A 353 -0.95 -4.21 21.65
N ALA A 354 0.11 -4.82 21.09
CA ALA A 354 1.49 -4.35 21.18
C ALA A 354 1.83 -3.22 20.17
N PHE A 355 0.85 -2.40 19.79
CA PHE A 355 0.99 -1.39 18.71
C PHE A 355 2.14 -0.42 18.97
N GLN A 356 2.18 0.25 20.13
CA GLN A 356 3.21 1.27 20.40
C GLN A 356 4.60 0.67 20.41
N ARG A 357 4.75 -0.55 20.97
CA ARG A 357 6.01 -1.27 20.96
C ARG A 357 6.48 -1.58 19.53
N VAL A 358 5.62 -2.19 18.72
CA VAL A 358 5.94 -2.64 17.37
C VAL A 358 6.29 -1.44 16.47
N TYR A 359 5.45 -0.43 16.45
CA TYR A 359 5.59 0.78 15.64
C TYR A 359 6.86 1.56 15.99
N TRP A 360 7.05 1.88 17.27
CA TRP A 360 8.13 2.75 17.69
C TRP A 360 9.48 2.04 17.81
N THR A 361 9.51 0.72 18.09
CA THR A 361 10.75 -0.05 18.00
C THR A 361 11.20 -0.16 16.54
N GLY A 362 10.27 -0.39 15.63
CA GLY A 362 10.55 -0.39 14.19
C GLY A 362 11.05 0.98 13.72
N ALA A 363 10.38 2.07 14.10
CA ALA A 363 10.81 3.43 13.76
C ALA A 363 12.22 3.77 14.29
N ALA A 364 12.53 3.33 15.52
CA ALA A 364 13.85 3.48 16.12
C ALA A 364 14.91 2.72 15.30
N TRP A 365 14.60 1.52 14.86
CA TRP A 365 15.48 0.70 14.02
C TRP A 365 15.77 1.39 12.67
N TRP A 366 14.75 1.94 12.01
CA TRP A 366 14.93 2.66 10.75
C TRP A 366 15.75 3.93 10.90
N LEU A 367 15.54 4.69 11.99
CA LEU A 367 16.38 5.85 12.30
C LEU A 367 17.83 5.44 12.52
N GLN A 368 18.09 4.37 13.29
CA GLN A 368 19.44 3.88 13.52
C GLN A 368 20.12 3.44 12.22
N ALA A 369 19.40 2.77 11.32
CA ALA A 369 19.92 2.36 10.03
C ALA A 369 20.22 3.59 9.13
N ASP A 370 19.32 4.58 9.08
CA ASP A 370 19.52 5.80 8.28
C ASP A 370 20.74 6.60 8.75
N VAL A 371 20.88 6.79 10.06
CA VAL A 371 22.03 7.46 10.66
C VAL A 371 23.34 6.71 10.36
N ALA A 372 23.36 5.39 10.50
CA ALA A 372 24.55 4.58 10.26
C ALA A 372 24.96 4.62 8.77
N LEU A 373 24.02 4.47 7.85
CA LEU A 373 24.27 4.57 6.40
C LEU A 373 24.88 5.93 6.03
N ARG A 374 24.29 7.02 6.50
CA ARG A 374 24.77 8.38 6.22
C ARG A 374 26.16 8.61 6.76
N ARG A 375 26.42 8.25 8.01
CA ARG A 375 27.75 8.39 8.61
C ARG A 375 28.82 7.59 7.86
N ARG A 376 28.56 6.33 7.51
CA ARG A 376 29.50 5.46 6.77
C ARG A 376 29.78 5.94 5.35
N SER A 377 28.80 6.58 4.72
CA SER A 377 28.88 7.02 3.33
C SER A 377 29.25 8.50 3.18
N GLY A 378 29.44 9.26 4.27
CA GLY A 378 29.63 10.71 4.22
C GLY A 378 28.41 11.42 3.65
N GLY A 379 27.21 11.06 4.09
CA GLY A 379 25.94 11.64 3.69
C GLY A 379 25.35 11.12 2.36
N ARG A 380 26.11 10.33 1.60
CA ARG A 380 25.71 9.92 0.23
C ARG A 380 24.60 8.86 0.18
N LEU A 381 24.47 8.03 1.19
CA LEU A 381 23.47 6.95 1.25
C LEU A 381 22.63 7.07 2.51
N GLY A 382 21.33 6.90 2.34
CA GLY A 382 20.34 6.79 3.42
C GLY A 382 19.31 5.71 3.11
N VAL A 383 18.32 5.58 3.98
CA VAL A 383 17.21 4.63 3.80
C VAL A 383 16.45 4.91 2.50
N ALA A 384 16.31 6.17 2.10
CA ALA A 384 15.65 6.54 0.86
C ALA A 384 16.33 5.96 -0.38
N ASP A 385 17.66 5.93 -0.41
CA ASP A 385 18.44 5.36 -1.53
C ASP A 385 18.25 3.85 -1.62
N ALA A 386 18.21 3.15 -0.48
CA ALA A 386 17.94 1.71 -0.43
C ALA A 386 16.56 1.40 -1.00
N LEU A 387 15.54 2.16 -0.57
CA LEU A 387 14.15 1.94 -1.01
C LEU A 387 13.93 2.38 -2.46
N LEU A 388 14.64 3.40 -2.96
CA LEU A 388 14.62 3.75 -4.37
C LEU A 388 15.15 2.60 -5.25
N ARG A 389 16.29 2.03 -4.88
CA ARG A 389 16.87 0.88 -5.62
C ARG A 389 15.96 -0.35 -5.51
N PHE A 390 15.35 -0.58 -4.35
CA PHE A 390 14.38 -1.66 -4.18
C PHE A 390 13.12 -1.43 -5.05
N ARG A 391 12.62 -0.21 -5.14
CA ARG A 391 11.53 0.15 -6.04
C ARG A 391 11.83 -0.23 -7.49
N ASP A 392 13.01 0.11 -7.95
CA ASP A 392 13.37 -0.04 -9.36
C ASP A 392 13.64 -1.51 -9.76
N CYS A 393 13.96 -2.40 -8.81
CA CYS A 393 14.17 -3.81 -9.10
C CYS A 393 12.98 -4.72 -8.76
N CYS A 394 12.29 -4.43 -7.67
CA CYS A 394 11.65 -5.52 -6.94
C CYS A 394 10.26 -5.16 -6.42
N LEU A 395 9.92 -3.87 -6.21
CA LEU A 395 8.67 -3.45 -5.58
C LEU A 395 7.44 -3.71 -6.47
N ALA A 396 7.63 -3.82 -7.78
CA ALA A 396 6.55 -4.15 -8.71
C ALA A 396 6.09 -5.61 -8.62
N GLU A 397 6.87 -6.49 -8.01
CA GLU A 397 6.48 -7.88 -7.77
C GLU A 397 5.40 -7.94 -6.70
N ALA A 398 4.18 -8.28 -7.10
CA ALA A 398 3.03 -8.43 -6.20
C ALA A 398 3.10 -9.76 -5.44
N ARG A 399 4.01 -9.86 -4.48
CA ARG A 399 4.20 -11.01 -3.61
C ARG A 399 4.53 -10.59 -2.18
N GLU A 400 4.30 -11.50 -1.24
CA GLU A 400 4.84 -11.37 0.09
C GLU A 400 6.36 -11.59 0.08
N TRP A 401 7.09 -10.73 0.79
CA TRP A 401 8.51 -10.88 1.05
C TRP A 401 8.73 -11.30 2.50
N SER A 402 9.63 -12.26 2.72
CA SER A 402 10.06 -12.46 4.10
C SER A 402 10.81 -11.21 4.58
N PRO A 403 10.65 -10.82 5.85
CA PRO A 403 11.38 -9.69 6.41
C PRO A 403 12.89 -9.79 6.21
N GLN A 404 13.43 -11.00 6.34
CA GLN A 404 14.87 -11.26 6.19
C GLN A 404 15.32 -11.07 4.74
N ASP A 405 14.57 -11.57 3.74
CA ASP A 405 14.91 -11.42 2.33
C ASP A 405 14.83 -9.96 1.90
N PHE A 406 13.85 -9.23 2.41
CA PHE A 406 13.71 -7.80 2.15
C PHE A 406 14.94 -7.01 2.61
N VAL A 407 15.35 -7.17 3.88
CA VAL A 407 16.51 -6.42 4.40
C VAL A 407 17.82 -6.89 3.79
N ALA A 408 17.98 -8.19 3.48
CA ALA A 408 19.14 -8.71 2.76
C ALA A 408 19.22 -8.14 1.34
N ARG A 409 18.06 -7.95 0.69
CA ARG A 409 18.01 -7.32 -0.63
C ARG A 409 18.41 -5.85 -0.58
N LEU A 410 18.03 -5.10 0.46
CA LEU A 410 18.49 -3.71 0.65
C LEU A 410 20.02 -3.64 0.76
N ASP A 411 20.64 -4.54 1.55
CA ASP A 411 22.09 -4.62 1.68
C ASP A 411 22.76 -4.92 0.33
N ALA A 412 22.25 -5.90 -0.40
CA ALA A 412 22.78 -6.26 -1.71
C ALA A 412 22.69 -5.11 -2.73
N LEU A 413 21.59 -4.37 -2.72
CA LEU A 413 21.37 -3.23 -3.62
C LEU A 413 22.31 -2.05 -3.33
N LEU A 414 22.66 -1.83 -2.06
CA LEU A 414 23.59 -0.76 -1.67
C LEU A 414 25.06 -1.21 -1.64
N GLY A 415 25.33 -2.51 -1.61
CA GLY A 415 26.66 -3.05 -1.38
C GLY A 415 27.13 -2.85 0.07
N VAL A 416 26.26 -3.05 1.03
CA VAL A 416 26.50 -2.90 2.47
C VAL A 416 26.08 -4.15 3.25
N ASP A 417 26.35 -4.20 4.56
CA ASP A 417 25.94 -5.25 5.48
C ASP A 417 25.20 -4.69 6.72
N GLU A 418 24.47 -3.62 6.52
CA GLU A 418 23.87 -2.83 7.62
C GLU A 418 22.50 -3.35 8.04
N PHE A 419 21.61 -3.61 7.07
CA PHE A 419 20.22 -3.93 7.35
C PHE A 419 20.04 -5.34 7.92
N LEU A 420 20.64 -6.36 7.29
CA LEU A 420 20.47 -7.76 7.72
C LEU A 420 21.08 -8.01 9.10
N THR A 421 22.25 -7.44 9.36
CA THR A 421 22.92 -7.55 10.65
C THR A 421 22.08 -6.93 11.77
N ARG A 422 21.57 -5.70 11.54
CA ARG A 422 20.67 -5.03 12.50
C ARG A 422 19.34 -5.76 12.65
N TYR A 423 18.78 -6.29 11.57
CA TYR A 423 17.52 -7.03 11.60
C TYR A 423 17.62 -8.23 12.54
N ARG A 424 18.66 -9.06 12.37
CA ARG A 424 18.85 -10.26 13.20
C ARG A 424 19.00 -9.91 14.69
N ALA A 425 19.75 -8.87 14.99
CA ALA A 425 19.91 -8.39 16.36
C ALA A 425 18.58 -7.86 16.93
N ALA A 426 17.84 -7.06 16.18
CA ALA A 426 16.60 -6.44 16.64
C ALA A 426 15.46 -7.46 16.80
N ALA A 427 15.28 -8.38 15.85
CA ALA A 427 14.17 -9.34 15.84
C ALA A 427 14.17 -10.24 17.12
N ALA A 428 15.34 -10.55 17.65
CA ALA A 428 15.52 -11.38 18.85
C ALA A 428 15.38 -10.59 20.16
N ARG A 429 15.45 -9.24 20.14
CA ARG A 429 15.43 -8.42 21.36
C ARG A 429 14.07 -8.43 22.06
N THR A 430 14.11 -8.44 23.37
CA THR A 430 12.91 -8.32 24.22
C THR A 430 12.72 -6.91 24.80
N ASP A 431 13.77 -6.09 24.77
CA ASP A 431 13.81 -4.70 25.24
C ASP A 431 13.71 -3.68 24.10
N PHE A 432 13.46 -2.42 24.44
CA PHE A 432 13.51 -1.31 23.49
C PHE A 432 14.99 -0.97 23.16
N PRO A 433 15.34 -0.66 21.89
CA PRO A 433 16.72 -0.37 21.52
C PRO A 433 17.29 0.85 22.25
N ASP A 434 18.59 0.79 22.56
CA ASP A 434 19.31 1.96 23.03
C ASP A 434 19.52 2.97 21.89
N LEU A 435 19.05 4.18 22.11
CA LEU A 435 19.16 5.29 21.15
C LEU A 435 20.23 6.32 21.54
N ALA A 436 20.92 6.16 22.68
CA ALA A 436 21.92 7.12 23.12
C ALA A 436 23.02 7.36 22.07
N PRO A 437 23.60 6.33 21.41
CA PRO A 437 24.60 6.54 20.37
C PRO A 437 24.04 7.26 19.14
N THR A 438 22.75 7.03 18.81
CA THR A 438 22.08 7.68 17.69
C THR A 438 21.82 9.15 17.98
N TRP A 439 21.32 9.47 19.18
CA TRP A 439 21.11 10.85 19.60
C TRP A 439 22.42 11.62 19.67
N THR A 440 23.49 11.00 20.19
CA THR A 440 24.83 11.63 20.19
C THR A 440 25.30 11.94 18.77
N ALA A 441 25.14 11.00 17.81
CA ALA A 441 25.53 11.21 16.42
C ALA A 441 24.73 12.34 15.75
N LEU A 442 23.49 12.53 16.16
CA LEU A 442 22.63 13.60 15.70
C LEU A 442 22.84 14.93 16.44
N GLY A 443 23.70 14.98 17.46
CA GLY A 443 23.87 16.14 18.34
C GLY A 443 22.53 16.56 18.97
N ILE A 444 21.73 15.57 19.38
CA ILE A 444 20.43 15.80 20.05
C ILE A 444 20.54 15.26 21.48
N ARG A 445 20.30 16.11 22.44
CA ARG A 445 20.17 15.70 23.84
C ARG A 445 18.70 15.76 24.24
N VAL A 446 18.18 14.62 24.66
CA VAL A 446 16.83 14.49 25.19
C VAL A 446 16.92 14.65 26.71
N THR A 447 16.21 15.60 27.26
CA THR A 447 16.15 15.86 28.71
C THR A 447 15.08 15.00 29.39
N ASP A 448 15.08 14.94 30.70
CA ASP A 448 14.15 14.12 31.50
C ASP A 448 12.68 14.52 31.31
N ASP A 449 12.44 15.81 31.03
CA ASP A 449 11.10 16.33 30.70
C ASP A 449 10.67 16.08 29.23
N GLY A 450 11.56 15.46 28.42
CA GLY A 450 11.33 15.17 27.01
C GLY A 450 11.64 16.33 26.05
N SER A 451 12.19 17.44 26.55
CA SER A 451 12.65 18.55 25.70
C SER A 451 13.90 18.13 24.91
N LEU A 452 14.11 18.77 23.76
CA LEU A 452 15.26 18.51 22.90
C LEU A 452 16.20 19.72 22.87
N HIS A 453 17.48 19.48 23.07
CA HIS A 453 18.55 20.43 22.84
C HIS A 453 19.39 19.99 21.64
N PHE A 454 19.62 20.89 20.71
CA PHE A 454 20.37 20.65 19.48
C PHE A 454 21.76 21.27 19.63
N GLU A 455 22.79 20.45 19.53
CA GLU A 455 24.17 20.89 19.58
C GLU A 455 24.57 21.60 18.27
N ALA A 456 25.46 22.57 18.38
CA ALA A 456 25.93 23.38 17.26
C ALA A 456 27.05 22.70 16.43
N ASP A 457 27.29 21.40 16.65
CA ASP A 457 28.25 20.63 15.85
C ASP A 457 27.79 20.58 14.38
N ALA A 458 28.69 20.97 13.46
CA ALA A 458 28.34 21.07 12.03
C ALA A 458 27.99 19.70 11.41
N ALA A 459 28.75 18.65 11.75
CA ALA A 459 28.50 17.33 11.16
C ALA A 459 27.17 16.73 11.66
N ALA A 460 26.84 16.95 12.93
CA ALA A 460 25.54 16.56 13.48
C ALA A 460 24.39 17.40 12.89
N ALA A 461 24.62 18.69 12.65
CA ALA A 461 23.64 19.57 12.00
C ALA A 461 23.36 19.11 10.54
N ASP A 462 24.42 18.84 9.77
CA ASP A 462 24.30 18.33 8.41
C ASP A 462 23.51 16.99 8.36
N LEU A 463 23.81 16.09 9.30
CA LEU A 463 23.09 14.81 9.39
C LEU A 463 21.59 15.00 9.71
N ARG A 464 21.24 15.95 10.58
CA ARG A 464 19.83 16.28 10.83
C ARG A 464 19.14 16.87 9.60
N VAL A 465 19.84 17.73 8.87
CA VAL A 465 19.36 18.33 7.62
C VAL A 465 19.17 17.27 6.54
N ASP A 466 20.12 16.38 6.38
CA ASP A 466 20.05 15.27 5.42
C ASP A 466 18.85 14.34 5.68
N ILE A 467 18.47 14.14 6.94
CA ILE A 467 17.33 13.30 7.29
C ILE A 467 16.01 14.05 7.13
N MET A 468 15.87 15.22 7.75
CA MET A 468 14.59 15.94 7.82
C MET A 468 14.32 16.84 6.60
N GLY A 469 15.32 17.04 5.73
CA GLY A 469 15.30 18.09 4.76
C GLY A 469 15.51 19.42 5.48
N GLY A 470 16.50 20.18 5.09
CA GLY A 470 16.66 21.55 5.54
C GLY A 470 16.22 22.44 4.42
N ALA A 471 15.26 23.33 4.67
CA ALA A 471 15.49 24.69 4.16
C ALA A 471 16.46 25.33 5.13
N PRO A 472 17.42 26.09 4.63
CA PRO A 472 18.23 26.94 5.50
C PRO A 472 17.32 27.90 6.26
#